data_8b8af03643b89a29ad12c9a230de62f2
#
_entry.id   8b8af03643b89a29ad12c9a230de62f2
#
_cell.length_a   1.000
_cell.length_b   1.000
_cell.length_c   1.000
_cell.angle_alpha   90.00
_cell.angle_beta   90.00
_cell.angle_gamma   90.00
#
_symmetry.space_group_name_H-M   'P 1'
#
loop_
_entity.id
_entity.type
_entity.pdbx_description
1 polymer ?
#
loop_
_entity_poly.entity_id
_entity_poly.type
_entity_poly.pdbx_seq_one_letter_code
_entity_poly.pdbx_strand_id
1 'polypeptide(L)'
;MKQGKAFLIASWALRGIAAIILLQTLFFKFSGARESVYIFTTLGIEPWGRIGSGIVELIASILLLIPRTILFGALLSLGTISVAILSHLTKLGITMPAVGDNGELFALAMAVFLCTAGLIVLHRREVPAWVRR
;
A
#
# COMPACT_ATOMS: atom_id res chain seq x y z
N MET A 1 -12.58 21.46 13.26
CA MET A 1 -13.21 21.94 12.02
C MET A 1 -14.07 20.83 11.42
N LYS A 2 -15.32 21.13 11.13
CA LYS A 2 -16.20 20.14 10.48
C LYS A 2 -15.71 19.86 9.06
N GLN A 3 -15.51 18.59 8.76
CA GLN A 3 -15.15 18.15 7.42
C GLN A 3 -16.40 18.10 6.54
N GLY A 4 -16.32 18.61 5.31
CA GLY A 4 -17.43 18.58 4.38
C GLY A 4 -17.73 17.17 3.89
N LYS A 5 -18.97 17.00 3.38
CA LYS A 5 -19.41 15.72 2.82
C LYS A 5 -18.48 15.21 1.71
N ALA A 6 -18.07 16.12 0.80
CA ALA A 6 -17.18 15.76 -0.30
C ALA A 6 -15.83 15.26 0.23
N PHE A 7 -15.29 15.91 1.26
CA PHE A 7 -14.05 15.47 1.90
C PHE A 7 -14.19 14.07 2.48
N LEU A 8 -15.26 13.81 3.22
CA LEU A 8 -15.49 12.50 3.83
C LEU A 8 -15.67 11.40 2.79
N ILE A 9 -16.41 11.68 1.71
CA ILE A 9 -16.61 10.73 0.62
C ILE A 9 -15.28 10.41 -0.06
N ALA A 10 -14.48 11.44 -0.38
CA ALA A 10 -13.19 11.27 -1.01
C ALA A 10 -12.24 10.47 -0.11
N SER A 11 -12.18 10.82 1.18
CA SER A 11 -11.32 10.14 2.14
C SER A 11 -11.69 8.65 2.23
N TRP A 12 -12.96 8.33 2.44
CA TRP A 12 -13.40 6.94 2.56
C TRP A 12 -13.23 6.17 1.26
N ALA A 13 -13.44 6.80 0.10
CA ALA A 13 -13.21 6.14 -1.19
C ALA A 13 -11.74 5.75 -1.36
N LEU A 14 -10.83 6.69 -1.10
CA LEU A 14 -9.40 6.43 -1.23
C LEU A 14 -8.90 5.39 -0.20
N ARG A 15 -9.38 5.50 1.04
CA ARG A 15 -9.04 4.55 2.11
C ARG A 15 -9.56 3.15 1.80
N GLY A 16 -10.81 3.07 1.35
CA GLY A 16 -11.43 1.81 1.00
C GLY A 16 -10.71 1.10 -0.15
N ILE A 17 -10.41 1.84 -1.21
CA ILE A 17 -9.70 1.28 -2.37
C ILE A 17 -8.31 0.79 -1.95
N ALA A 18 -7.55 1.62 -1.26
CA ALA A 18 -6.20 1.26 -0.83
C ALA A 18 -6.21 0.06 0.12
N ALA A 19 -7.10 0.06 1.13
CA ALA A 19 -7.19 -1.03 2.09
C ALA A 19 -7.62 -2.34 1.44
N ILE A 20 -8.59 -2.31 0.53
CA ILE A 20 -9.04 -3.51 -0.17
C ILE A 20 -7.88 -4.12 -0.98
N ILE A 21 -7.16 -3.30 -1.72
CA ILE A 21 -6.01 -3.77 -2.52
C ILE A 21 -4.93 -4.36 -1.61
N LEU A 22 -4.57 -3.65 -0.53
CA LEU A 22 -3.55 -4.12 0.41
C LEU A 22 -3.96 -5.42 1.09
N LEU A 23 -5.20 -5.52 1.55
CA LEU A 23 -5.69 -6.73 2.22
C LEU A 23 -5.78 -7.91 1.26
N GLN A 24 -6.15 -7.68 0.00
CA GLN A 24 -6.13 -8.71 -1.03
C GLN A 24 -4.72 -9.25 -1.24
N THR A 25 -3.72 -8.38 -1.35
CA THR A 25 -2.34 -8.81 -1.53
C THR A 25 -1.81 -9.57 -0.32
N LEU A 26 -2.31 -9.26 0.88
CA LEU A 26 -1.93 -9.98 2.10
C LEU A 26 -2.30 -11.44 2.04
N PHE A 27 -3.47 -11.76 1.51
CA PHE A 27 -3.89 -13.16 1.35
C PHE A 27 -2.84 -13.93 0.55
N PHE A 28 -2.38 -13.35 -0.56
CA PHE A 28 -1.37 -13.99 -1.41
C PHE A 28 0.00 -14.04 -0.73
N LYS A 29 0.37 -13.02 0.02
CA LYS A 29 1.66 -12.99 0.73
C LYS A 29 1.72 -14.03 1.85
N PHE A 30 0.69 -14.08 2.69
CA PHE A 30 0.70 -14.99 3.84
C PHE A 30 0.42 -16.43 3.45
N SER A 31 -0.32 -16.67 2.37
CA SER A 31 -0.56 -18.03 1.88
C SER A 31 0.61 -18.60 1.07
N GLY A 32 1.61 -17.78 0.74
CA GLY A 32 2.74 -18.22 -0.07
C GLY A 32 2.35 -18.47 -1.52
N ALA A 33 1.47 -17.63 -2.07
CA ALA A 33 1.05 -17.74 -3.46
C ALA A 33 2.27 -17.66 -4.39
N ARG A 34 2.17 -18.34 -5.53
CA ARG A 34 3.27 -18.46 -6.50
C ARG A 34 3.83 -17.10 -6.91
N GLU A 35 2.96 -16.12 -7.17
CA GLU A 35 3.35 -14.78 -7.58
C GLU A 35 4.16 -14.07 -6.49
N SER A 36 3.71 -14.17 -5.24
CA SER A 36 4.38 -13.55 -4.11
C SER A 36 5.75 -14.19 -3.85
N VAL A 37 5.82 -15.50 -3.86
CA VAL A 37 7.09 -16.22 -3.66
C VAL A 37 8.07 -15.86 -4.78
N TYR A 38 7.60 -15.78 -6.02
CA TYR A 38 8.43 -15.38 -7.16
C TYR A 38 9.03 -13.99 -6.95
N ILE A 39 8.20 -13.02 -6.54
CA ILE A 39 8.64 -11.65 -6.31
C ILE A 39 9.78 -11.60 -5.28
N PHE A 40 9.56 -12.20 -4.11
CA PHE A 40 10.52 -12.10 -3.02
C PHE A 40 11.74 -12.98 -3.22
N THR A 41 11.61 -14.08 -3.97
CA THR A 41 12.75 -14.89 -4.39
C THR A 41 13.64 -14.10 -5.36
N THR A 42 13.02 -13.43 -6.33
CA THR A 42 13.74 -12.60 -7.30
C THR A 42 14.47 -11.44 -6.61
N LEU A 43 13.86 -10.87 -5.56
CA LEU A 43 14.47 -9.80 -4.77
C LEU A 43 15.52 -10.31 -3.78
N GLY A 44 15.61 -11.62 -3.58
CA GLY A 44 16.59 -12.22 -2.68
C GLY A 44 16.22 -12.14 -1.19
N ILE A 45 14.94 -11.95 -0.87
CA ILE A 45 14.46 -11.75 0.51
C ILE A 45 13.29 -12.67 0.88
N GLU A 46 13.18 -13.82 0.20
CA GLU A 46 12.19 -14.84 0.55
C GLU A 46 12.72 -15.72 1.68
N PRO A 47 11.94 -16.10 2.71
CA PRO A 47 10.54 -15.73 2.95
C PRO A 47 10.36 -14.50 3.85
N TRP A 48 11.42 -14.00 4.48
CA TRP A 48 11.31 -12.97 5.52
C TRP A 48 10.79 -11.64 4.96
N GLY A 49 11.18 -11.27 3.74
CA GLY A 49 10.69 -10.04 3.10
C GLY A 49 9.20 -10.14 2.77
N ARG A 50 8.74 -11.30 2.30
CA ARG A 50 7.33 -11.54 1.99
C ARG A 50 6.47 -11.43 3.25
N ILE A 51 6.84 -12.11 4.31
CA ILE A 51 6.10 -12.08 5.57
C ILE A 51 6.21 -10.71 6.23
N GLY A 52 7.42 -10.13 6.28
CA GLY A 52 7.65 -8.83 6.91
C GLY A 52 6.89 -7.71 6.23
N SER A 53 6.94 -7.64 4.89
CA SER A 53 6.19 -6.63 4.15
C SER A 53 4.68 -6.81 4.31
N GLY A 54 4.23 -8.05 4.39
CA GLY A 54 2.82 -8.36 4.65
C GLY A 54 2.37 -7.82 6.01
N ILE A 55 3.18 -7.99 7.04
CA ILE A 55 2.88 -7.46 8.38
C ILE A 55 2.78 -5.93 8.33
N VAL A 56 3.73 -5.26 7.67
CA VAL A 56 3.71 -3.80 7.53
C VAL A 56 2.44 -3.35 6.79
N GLU A 57 2.06 -4.03 5.73
CA GLU A 57 0.85 -3.70 4.97
C GLU A 57 -0.43 -3.93 5.78
N LEU A 58 -0.45 -4.96 6.63
CA LEU A 58 -1.58 -5.20 7.52
C LEU A 58 -1.74 -4.04 8.51
N ILE A 59 -0.65 -3.62 9.12
CA ILE A 59 -0.66 -2.47 10.04
C ILE A 59 -1.13 -1.22 9.30
N ALA A 60 -0.60 -0.96 8.12
CA ALA A 60 -0.98 0.19 7.31
C ALA A 60 -2.48 0.18 6.97
N SER A 61 -3.01 -0.99 6.60
CA SER A 61 -4.44 -1.13 6.27
C SER A 61 -5.33 -0.82 7.48
N ILE A 62 -4.96 -1.32 8.66
CA ILE A 62 -5.68 -1.02 9.89
C ILE A 62 -5.65 0.47 10.19
N LEU A 63 -4.48 1.09 10.08
CA LEU A 63 -4.33 2.53 10.33
C LEU A 63 -5.16 3.38 9.36
N LEU A 64 -5.26 2.97 8.10
CA LEU A 64 -6.08 3.66 7.10
C LEU A 64 -7.57 3.64 7.45
N LEU A 65 -8.04 2.58 8.10
CA LEU A 65 -9.45 2.40 8.43
C LEU A 65 -9.83 3.10 9.74
N ILE A 66 -8.87 3.45 10.58
CA ILE A 66 -9.11 4.17 11.83
C ILE A 66 -8.99 5.68 11.58
N PRO A 67 -10.04 6.48 11.85
CA PRO A 67 -10.05 7.91 11.49
C PRO A 67 -8.90 8.73 12.08
N ARG A 68 -8.40 8.37 13.26
CA ARG A 68 -7.34 9.14 13.93
C ARG A 68 -5.95 8.86 13.38
N THR A 69 -5.77 7.77 12.63
CA THR A 69 -4.46 7.30 12.19
C THR A 69 -4.33 7.25 10.67
N ILE A 70 -5.22 7.91 9.94
CA ILE A 70 -5.24 7.89 8.48
C ILE A 70 -3.90 8.35 7.91
N LEU A 71 -3.38 9.45 8.40
CA LEU A 71 -2.13 10.02 7.87
C LEU A 71 -0.95 9.06 8.06
N PHE A 72 -0.87 8.42 9.24
CA PHE A 72 0.19 7.44 9.51
C PHE A 72 0.04 6.21 8.61
N GLY A 73 -1.20 5.73 8.42
CA GLY A 73 -1.48 4.62 7.51
C GLY A 73 -1.11 4.95 6.08
N ALA A 74 -1.45 6.17 5.64
CA ALA A 74 -1.13 6.61 4.28
C ALA A 74 0.38 6.73 4.07
N LEU A 75 1.12 7.28 5.03
CA LEU A 75 2.57 7.39 4.95
C LEU A 75 3.25 6.01 4.92
N LEU A 76 2.80 5.11 5.78
CA LEU A 76 3.35 3.76 5.84
C LEU A 76 3.06 2.99 4.54
N SER A 77 1.83 3.09 4.03
CA SER A 77 1.43 2.47 2.77
C SER A 77 2.22 3.05 1.60
N LEU A 78 2.37 4.37 1.55
CA LEU A 78 3.11 5.03 0.47
C LEU A 78 4.57 4.58 0.46
N GLY A 79 5.20 4.51 1.62
CA GLY A 79 6.58 4.01 1.72
C GLY A 79 6.73 2.59 1.22
N THR A 80 5.85 1.70 1.69
CA THR A 80 5.87 0.29 1.31
C THR A 80 5.61 0.10 -0.18
N ILE A 81 4.59 0.79 -0.73
CA ILE A 81 4.24 0.64 -2.13
C ILE A 81 5.28 1.28 -3.05
N SER A 82 5.96 2.32 -2.59
CA SER A 82 7.06 2.92 -3.36
C SER A 82 8.20 1.92 -3.55
N VAL A 83 8.53 1.16 -2.51
CA VAL A 83 9.53 0.09 -2.61
C VAL A 83 9.07 -0.98 -3.62
N ALA A 84 7.79 -1.34 -3.59
CA ALA A 84 7.24 -2.30 -4.55
C ALA A 84 7.35 -1.79 -5.99
N ILE A 85 7.00 -0.53 -6.22
CA ILE A 85 7.08 0.09 -7.55
C ILE A 85 8.53 0.11 -8.03
N LEU A 86 9.47 0.52 -7.18
CA LEU A 86 10.90 0.51 -7.51
C LEU A 86 11.39 -0.89 -7.84
N SER A 87 10.90 -1.90 -7.13
CA SER A 87 11.24 -3.31 -7.40
C SER A 87 10.77 -3.72 -8.79
N HIS A 88 9.56 -3.32 -9.19
CA HIS A 88 9.07 -3.57 -10.54
C HIS A 88 9.90 -2.86 -11.61
N LEU A 89 10.32 -1.63 -11.34
CA LEU A 89 11.08 -0.84 -12.32
C LEU A 89 12.53 -1.28 -12.45
N THR A 90 13.07 -2.01 -11.48
CA THR A 90 14.48 -2.40 -11.45
C THR A 90 14.69 -3.90 -11.71
N LYS A 91 14.11 -4.76 -10.87
CA LYS A 91 14.41 -6.20 -10.91
C LYS A 91 13.29 -7.07 -11.47
N LEU A 92 12.05 -6.71 -11.22
CA LEU A 92 10.90 -7.57 -11.58
C LEU A 92 10.37 -7.32 -12.98
N GLY A 93 10.42 -6.07 -13.44
CA GLY A 93 9.73 -5.63 -14.64
C GLY A 93 8.26 -5.31 -14.35
N ILE A 94 7.64 -4.56 -15.26
CA ILE A 94 6.23 -4.20 -15.16
C ILE A 94 5.34 -5.42 -15.34
N THR A 95 5.74 -6.34 -16.21
CA THR A 95 5.08 -7.64 -16.40
C THR A 95 5.97 -8.76 -15.87
N MET A 96 5.36 -9.81 -15.38
CA MET A 96 6.08 -10.99 -14.88
C MET A 96 5.52 -12.25 -15.55
N PRO A 97 5.94 -12.52 -16.80
CA PRO A 97 5.39 -13.65 -17.57
C PRO A 97 5.57 -15.01 -16.89
N ALA A 98 6.64 -15.16 -16.09
CA ALA A 98 6.92 -16.42 -15.38
C ALA A 98 5.79 -16.86 -14.46
N VAL A 99 4.99 -15.91 -13.96
CA VAL A 99 3.84 -16.20 -13.07
C VAL A 99 2.51 -15.75 -13.68
N GLY A 100 2.50 -15.47 -14.99
CA GLY A 100 1.28 -15.11 -15.70
C GLY A 100 0.78 -13.70 -15.43
N ASP A 101 1.64 -12.81 -14.92
CA ASP A 101 1.28 -11.42 -14.66
C ASP A 101 1.54 -10.56 -15.89
N ASN A 102 0.49 -9.88 -16.37
CA ASN A 102 0.56 -9.00 -17.53
C ASN A 102 0.68 -7.52 -17.16
N GLY A 103 1.03 -7.22 -15.91
CA GLY A 103 1.13 -5.87 -15.38
C GLY A 103 0.05 -5.52 -14.36
N GLU A 104 -0.79 -6.48 -13.99
CA GLU A 104 -1.87 -6.26 -13.01
C GLU A 104 -1.31 -5.86 -11.64
N LEU A 105 -0.24 -6.52 -11.19
CA LEU A 105 0.37 -6.22 -9.90
C LEU A 105 0.99 -4.83 -9.89
N PHE A 106 1.65 -4.43 -10.97
CA PHE A 106 2.18 -3.08 -11.09
C PHE A 106 1.05 -2.04 -11.11
N ALA A 107 -0.03 -2.33 -11.85
CA ALA A 107 -1.19 -1.43 -11.90
C ALA A 107 -1.84 -1.27 -10.52
N LEU A 108 -1.97 -2.35 -9.75
CA LEU A 108 -2.49 -2.29 -8.39
C LEU A 108 -1.58 -1.47 -7.48
N ALA A 109 -0.26 -1.61 -7.63
CA ALA A 109 0.70 -0.82 -6.87
C ALA A 109 0.55 0.67 -7.18
N MET A 110 0.38 1.03 -8.45
CA MET A 110 0.14 2.42 -8.85
C MET A 110 -1.17 2.95 -8.29
N ALA A 111 -2.22 2.13 -8.26
CA ALA A 111 -3.50 2.53 -7.67
C ALA A 111 -3.35 2.86 -6.18
N VAL A 112 -2.65 2.01 -5.43
CA VAL A 112 -2.39 2.26 -4.00
C VAL A 112 -1.52 3.51 -3.82
N PHE A 113 -0.51 3.68 -4.67
CA PHE A 113 0.35 4.87 -4.63
C PHE A 113 -0.48 6.15 -4.79
N LEU A 114 -1.34 6.21 -5.80
CA LEU A 114 -2.17 7.38 -6.05
C LEU A 114 -3.18 7.60 -4.92
N CYS A 115 -3.80 6.55 -4.42
CA CYS A 115 -4.75 6.67 -3.30
C CYS A 115 -4.08 7.18 -2.04
N THR A 116 -2.92 6.66 -1.69
CA THR A 116 -2.23 7.07 -0.47
C THR A 116 -1.61 8.46 -0.60
N ALA A 117 -1.09 8.82 -1.77
CA ALA A 117 -0.63 10.18 -2.02
C ALA A 117 -1.78 11.18 -1.90
N GLY A 118 -2.94 10.84 -2.45
CA GLY A 118 -4.15 11.66 -2.33
C GLY A 118 -4.60 11.82 -0.89
N LEU A 119 -4.53 10.74 -0.09
CA LEU A 119 -4.88 10.79 1.33
C LEU A 119 -3.92 11.68 2.11
N ILE A 120 -2.64 11.64 1.81
CA ILE A 120 -1.66 12.52 2.47
C ILE A 120 -1.99 13.98 2.20
N VAL A 121 -2.29 14.33 0.95
CA VAL A 121 -2.68 15.68 0.59
C VAL A 121 -3.98 16.07 1.30
N LEU A 122 -4.95 15.18 1.31
CA LEU A 122 -6.27 15.42 1.90
C LEU A 122 -6.20 15.62 3.41
N HIS A 123 -5.37 14.86 4.09
CA HIS A 123 -5.25 14.86 5.55
C HIS A 123 -3.99 15.58 6.06
N ARG A 124 -3.33 16.38 5.22
CA ARG A 124 -2.05 17.02 5.57
C ARG A 124 -2.13 17.94 6.80
N ARG A 125 -3.31 18.45 7.10
CA ARG A 125 -3.51 19.35 8.24
C ARG A 125 -3.74 18.61 9.56
N GLU A 126 -3.82 17.29 9.53
CA GLU A 126 -4.07 16.46 10.71
C GLU A 126 -2.78 16.02 11.39
N VAL A 127 -1.64 16.59 11.00
CA VAL A 127 -0.35 16.32 11.63
C VAL A 127 -0.42 16.70 13.10
N PRO A 128 0.01 15.81 14.03
CA PRO A 128 -0.01 16.12 15.45
C PRO A 128 0.78 17.39 15.78
N ALA A 129 0.32 18.13 16.79
CA ALA A 129 0.92 19.41 17.17
C ALA A 129 2.42 19.29 17.48
N TRP A 130 2.85 18.14 18.07
CA TRP A 130 4.26 17.93 18.43
C TRP A 130 5.16 17.76 17.19
N VAL A 131 4.60 17.38 16.05
CA VAL A 131 5.36 17.27 14.79
C VAL A 131 5.49 18.63 14.11
N ARG A 132 4.51 19.52 14.31
CA ARG A 132 4.48 20.83 13.66
C ARG A 132 5.36 21.89 14.32
N ARG A 133 5.97 21.58 15.47
CA ARG A 133 6.85 22.52 16.20
C ARG A 133 8.27 22.54 15.66
#